data_25b8f22dde3b8b0d37eb20e1dcee9b69
#
_entry.id   25b8f22dde3b8b0d37eb20e1dcee9b69
#
_cell.length_a   1.000
_cell.length_b   1.000
_cell.length_c   1.000
_cell.angle_alpha   90.00
_cell.angle_beta   90.00
_cell.angle_gamma   90.00
#
_symmetry.space_group_name_H-M   'P 1'
#
loop_
_entity.id
_entity.type
_entity.pdbx_description
1 polymer ?
#
loop_
_entity_poly.entity_id
_entity_poly.type
_entity_poly.pdbx_seq_one_letter_code
_entity_poly.pdbx_strand_id
1 'polypeptide(L)'
;MTYRYYFSNTGKAYKGGTFFGENYLLVKKIGGKYYGFNRYAQMVKGVYYSAYGQSRAGFYAFNTKTGVYDARTSSRLRKAFVREKSSAALRKALGRPLRTRKTDGCYGDGQEYLLEYTRFWVNTYKDKKGRKSYWT
;
A
#
# COMPACT_ATOMS: atom_id res chain seq x y z
N MET A 1 -15.91 -14.62 0.45
CA MET A 1 -15.74 -13.18 0.17
C MET A 1 -16.15 -12.91 -1.28
N THR A 2 -16.94 -11.86 -1.51
CA THR A 2 -17.40 -11.49 -2.84
C THR A 2 -16.58 -10.34 -3.38
N TYR A 3 -16.09 -10.48 -4.63
CA TYR A 3 -15.37 -9.42 -5.31
C TYR A 3 -16.23 -8.82 -6.42
N ARG A 4 -16.05 -7.53 -6.66
CA ARG A 4 -16.71 -6.83 -7.77
C ARG A 4 -15.72 -6.62 -8.92
N TYR A 5 -16.25 -6.71 -10.13
CA TYR A 5 -15.51 -6.54 -11.37
C TYR A 5 -16.23 -5.51 -12.24
N TYR A 6 -15.47 -4.68 -12.95
CA TYR A 6 -16.03 -3.69 -13.87
C TYR A 6 -15.35 -3.81 -15.21
N PHE A 7 -16.09 -3.54 -16.27
CA PHE A 7 -15.62 -3.69 -17.63
C PHE A 7 -15.71 -2.35 -18.38
N SER A 8 -14.74 -2.10 -19.26
CA SER A 8 -14.77 -0.97 -20.16
C SER A 8 -15.85 -1.18 -21.24
N ASN A 9 -16.09 -0.13 -22.04
CA ASN A 9 -17.03 -0.20 -23.17
C ASN A 9 -16.64 -1.26 -24.21
N THR A 10 -15.38 -1.67 -24.25
CA THR A 10 -14.89 -2.72 -25.15
C THR A 10 -14.95 -4.12 -24.54
N GLY A 11 -15.51 -4.28 -23.34
CA GLY A 11 -15.64 -5.54 -22.66
C GLY A 11 -14.40 -6.01 -21.91
N LYS A 12 -13.37 -5.19 -21.81
CA LYS A 12 -12.17 -5.52 -21.04
C LYS A 12 -12.35 -5.16 -19.57
N ALA A 13 -11.99 -6.08 -18.67
CA ALA A 13 -12.02 -5.84 -17.23
C ALA A 13 -10.97 -4.77 -16.85
N TYR A 14 -11.36 -3.88 -15.95
CA TYR A 14 -10.39 -2.98 -15.33
C TYR A 14 -9.48 -3.78 -14.40
N LYS A 15 -8.18 -3.71 -14.62
CA LYS A 15 -7.22 -4.45 -13.80
C LYS A 15 -5.89 -3.70 -13.68
N GLY A 16 -5.24 -3.88 -12.52
CA GLY A 16 -3.86 -3.48 -12.32
C GLY A 16 -2.90 -4.48 -12.95
N GLY A 17 -1.69 -4.55 -12.44
CA GLY A 17 -0.67 -5.45 -12.95
C GLY A 17 0.54 -5.50 -12.04
N THR A 18 1.70 -5.82 -12.64
CA THR A 18 2.97 -5.85 -11.93
C THR A 18 4.01 -5.00 -12.66
N PHE A 19 4.92 -4.41 -11.87
CA PHE A 19 6.05 -3.65 -12.38
C PHE A 19 7.29 -4.10 -11.60
N PHE A 20 8.24 -4.72 -12.29
CA PHE A 20 9.42 -5.34 -11.67
C PHE A 20 9.06 -6.26 -10.50
N GLY A 21 8.03 -7.10 -10.70
CA GLY A 21 7.56 -8.06 -9.69
C GLY A 21 6.68 -7.47 -8.59
N GLU A 22 6.51 -6.17 -8.53
CA GLU A 22 5.67 -5.52 -7.53
C GLU A 22 4.28 -5.20 -8.10
N ASN A 23 3.26 -5.38 -7.27
CA ASN A 23 1.87 -5.16 -7.68
C ASN A 23 1.55 -3.66 -7.74
N TYR A 24 0.80 -3.27 -8.79
CA TYR A 24 0.20 -1.94 -8.85
C TYR A 24 -1.31 -2.05 -9.06
N LEU A 25 -2.02 -1.04 -8.59
CA LEU A 25 -3.47 -0.93 -8.78
C LEU A 25 -3.78 -0.07 -10.01
N LEU A 26 -4.89 -0.39 -10.66
CA LEU A 26 -5.55 0.55 -11.56
C LEU A 26 -6.60 1.30 -10.75
N VAL A 27 -6.54 2.62 -10.73
CA VAL A 27 -7.56 3.46 -10.10
C VAL A 27 -8.40 4.10 -11.20
N LYS A 28 -9.69 3.84 -11.19
CA LYS A 28 -10.61 4.26 -12.27
C LYS A 28 -11.84 4.93 -11.70
N LYS A 29 -12.29 6.00 -12.37
CA LYS A 29 -13.51 6.71 -12.03
C LYS A 29 -14.72 5.99 -12.63
N ILE A 30 -15.66 5.63 -11.77
CA ILE A 30 -16.90 4.95 -12.17
C ILE A 30 -18.06 5.60 -11.41
N GLY A 31 -19.02 6.15 -12.15
CA GLY A 31 -20.17 6.80 -11.52
C GLY A 31 -19.82 7.99 -10.62
N GLY A 32 -18.78 8.74 -10.97
CA GLY A 32 -18.36 9.92 -10.22
C GLY A 32 -17.43 9.64 -9.05
N LYS A 33 -17.15 8.38 -8.75
CA LYS A 33 -16.28 7.97 -7.64
C LYS A 33 -15.12 7.13 -8.15
N TYR A 34 -13.99 7.15 -7.44
CA TYR A 34 -12.83 6.36 -7.83
C TYR A 34 -12.79 5.03 -7.08
N TYR A 35 -12.40 3.97 -7.80
CA TYR A 35 -12.23 2.62 -7.28
C TYR A 35 -10.90 2.05 -7.74
N GLY A 36 -10.34 1.14 -6.95
CA GLY A 36 -9.09 0.48 -7.28
C GLY A 36 -9.30 -0.98 -7.69
N PHE A 37 -8.49 -1.45 -8.62
CA PHE A 37 -8.54 -2.84 -9.11
C PHE A 37 -7.14 -3.45 -9.06
N ASN A 38 -7.05 -4.69 -8.56
CA ASN A 38 -5.79 -5.41 -8.50
C ASN A 38 -5.50 -6.10 -9.86
N ARG A 39 -4.39 -6.85 -9.93
CA ARG A 39 -4.01 -7.55 -11.15
C ARG A 39 -4.97 -8.66 -11.56
N TYR A 40 -5.84 -9.09 -10.66
CA TYR A 40 -6.87 -10.09 -10.93
C TYR A 40 -8.22 -9.46 -11.29
N ALA A 41 -8.25 -8.16 -11.57
CA ALA A 41 -9.44 -7.39 -11.87
C ALA A 41 -10.43 -7.29 -10.72
N GLN A 42 -10.01 -7.57 -9.50
CA GLN A 42 -10.86 -7.49 -8.32
C GLN A 42 -10.85 -6.08 -7.75
N MET A 43 -12.03 -5.52 -7.47
CA MET A 43 -12.15 -4.23 -6.79
C MET A 43 -11.64 -4.38 -5.35
N VAL A 44 -10.72 -3.50 -4.96
CA VAL A 44 -10.06 -3.58 -3.65
C VAL A 44 -10.71 -2.70 -2.60
N LYS A 45 -10.54 -3.06 -1.34
CA LYS A 45 -11.03 -2.33 -0.16
C LYS A 45 -9.92 -2.29 0.89
N GLY A 46 -9.84 -1.20 1.65
CA GLY A 46 -8.82 -1.05 2.68
C GLY A 46 -7.57 -0.35 2.16
N VAL A 47 -6.46 -0.54 2.85
CA VAL A 47 -5.21 0.13 2.55
C VAL A 47 -4.30 -0.77 1.71
N TYR A 48 -3.73 -0.20 0.65
CA TYR A 48 -2.78 -0.86 -0.24
C TYR A 48 -1.57 0.02 -0.48
N TYR A 49 -0.43 -0.62 -0.77
CA TYR A 49 0.71 0.06 -1.36
C TYR A 49 0.80 -0.36 -2.83
N SER A 50 0.73 0.61 -3.73
CA SER A 50 0.79 0.38 -5.16
C SER A 50 2.18 0.74 -5.69
N ALA A 51 2.78 -0.15 -6.48
CA ALA A 51 3.99 0.15 -7.23
C ALA A 51 3.67 1.12 -8.38
N TYR A 52 4.70 1.65 -9.01
CA TYR A 52 4.54 2.49 -10.18
C TYR A 52 3.92 1.67 -11.32
N GLY A 53 2.93 2.23 -11.97
CA GLY A 53 2.26 1.57 -13.08
C GLY A 53 1.39 2.58 -13.82
N GLN A 54 0.11 2.26 -13.99
CA GLN A 54 -0.85 3.17 -14.62
C GLN A 54 -1.22 4.33 -13.68
N SER A 55 -0.99 4.16 -12.38
CA SER A 55 -1.20 5.19 -11.37
C SER A 55 0.11 5.45 -10.63
N ARG A 56 0.15 6.57 -9.94
CA ARG A 56 1.29 6.98 -9.14
C ARG A 56 1.57 5.96 -8.04
N ALA A 57 2.84 5.65 -7.80
CA ALA A 57 3.24 4.77 -6.70
C ALA A 57 2.94 5.41 -5.34
N GLY A 58 2.61 4.59 -4.35
CA GLY A 58 2.38 5.03 -2.98
C GLY A 58 1.21 4.33 -2.32
N PHE A 59 0.81 4.84 -1.17
CA PHE A 59 -0.33 4.30 -0.42
C PHE A 59 -1.65 4.78 -1.01
N TYR A 60 -2.61 3.85 -1.08
CA TYR A 60 -3.99 4.09 -1.47
C TYR A 60 -4.91 3.50 -0.42
N ALA A 61 -5.89 4.27 0.01
CA ALA A 61 -6.91 3.79 0.93
C ALA A 61 -8.27 3.81 0.23
N PHE A 62 -9.02 2.74 0.42
CA PHE A 62 -10.37 2.58 -0.11
C PHE A 62 -11.30 2.24 1.03
N ASN A 63 -12.53 2.75 0.99
CA ASN A 63 -13.51 2.46 2.02
C ASN A 63 -13.68 0.94 2.18
N THR A 64 -13.65 0.48 3.41
CA THR A 64 -13.68 -0.96 3.71
C THR A 64 -15.03 -1.62 3.39
N LYS A 65 -16.08 -0.84 3.25
CA LYS A 65 -17.43 -1.34 2.91
C LYS A 65 -17.75 -1.15 1.44
N THR A 66 -17.50 0.04 0.90
CA THR A 66 -17.93 0.42 -0.46
C THR A 66 -16.83 0.29 -1.50
N GLY A 67 -15.57 0.32 -1.10
CA GLY A 67 -14.43 0.34 -2.03
C GLY A 67 -14.15 1.73 -2.61
N VAL A 68 -14.90 2.76 -2.24
CA VAL A 68 -14.68 4.11 -2.73
C VAL A 68 -13.34 4.64 -2.25
N TYR A 69 -12.57 5.26 -3.15
CA TYR A 69 -11.27 5.84 -2.81
C TYR A 69 -11.41 6.91 -1.73
N ASP A 70 -10.61 6.76 -0.67
CA ASP A 70 -10.55 7.68 0.46
C ASP A 70 -9.32 8.58 0.28
N ALA A 71 -9.54 9.75 -0.31
CA ALA A 71 -8.47 10.69 -0.62
C ALA A 71 -7.80 11.24 0.65
N ARG A 72 -8.56 11.46 1.71
CA ARG A 72 -8.04 12.01 2.97
C ARG A 72 -7.06 11.02 3.62
N THR A 73 -7.47 9.78 3.80
CA THR A 73 -6.62 8.74 4.38
C THR A 73 -5.41 8.47 3.51
N SER A 74 -5.59 8.38 2.19
CA SER A 74 -4.50 8.17 1.25
C SER A 74 -3.46 9.29 1.33
N SER A 75 -3.90 10.54 1.37
CA SER A 75 -3.02 11.71 1.48
C SER A 75 -2.24 11.70 2.79
N ARG A 76 -2.91 11.37 3.89
CA ARG A 76 -2.27 11.29 5.21
C ARG A 76 -1.18 10.21 5.23
N LEU A 77 -1.45 9.04 4.68
CA LEU A 77 -0.47 7.95 4.61
C LEU A 77 0.73 8.34 3.74
N ARG A 78 0.48 8.96 2.58
CA ARG A 78 1.56 9.39 1.68
C ARG A 78 2.45 10.45 2.31
N LYS A 79 1.87 11.40 3.05
CA LYS A 79 2.64 12.43 3.74
C LYS A 79 3.44 11.84 4.90
N ALA A 80 2.89 10.84 5.59
CA ALA A 80 3.56 10.19 6.71
C ALA A 80 4.70 9.28 6.26
N PHE A 81 4.62 8.71 5.06
CA PHE A 81 5.64 7.81 4.53
C PHE A 81 6.71 8.60 3.79
N VAL A 82 7.88 8.68 4.40
CA VAL A 82 9.07 9.21 3.76
C VAL A 82 10.10 8.09 3.79
N ARG A 83 10.42 7.58 2.61
CA ARG A 83 11.33 6.43 2.47
C ARG A 83 12.67 6.71 3.15
N GLU A 84 13.16 5.71 3.86
CA GLU A 84 14.46 5.73 4.56
C GLU A 84 14.56 6.77 5.68
N LYS A 85 13.44 7.34 6.09
CA LYS A 85 13.41 8.27 7.22
C LYS A 85 12.55 7.72 8.35
N SER A 86 12.89 8.11 9.57
CA SER A 86 12.08 7.78 10.74
C SER A 86 10.73 8.49 10.64
N SER A 87 9.65 7.76 10.90
CA SER A 87 8.31 8.33 10.86
C SER A 87 7.39 7.67 11.88
N ALA A 88 7.28 8.30 13.05
CA ALA A 88 6.26 7.92 14.03
C ALA A 88 4.85 8.14 13.47
N ALA A 89 4.68 9.14 12.60
CA ALA A 89 3.40 9.43 11.95
C ALA A 89 2.93 8.28 11.07
N LEU A 90 3.85 7.63 10.34
CA LEU A 90 3.50 6.46 9.53
C LEU A 90 2.98 5.31 10.40
N ARG A 91 3.68 4.98 11.47
CA ARG A 91 3.25 3.93 12.41
C ARG A 91 1.89 4.24 13.03
N LYS A 92 1.66 5.48 13.41
CA LYS A 92 0.39 5.92 13.95
C LYS A 92 -0.73 5.81 12.92
N ALA A 93 -0.46 6.20 11.68
CA ALA A 93 -1.45 6.15 10.60
C ALA A 93 -1.79 4.72 10.17
N LEU A 94 -0.80 3.82 10.10
CA LEU A 94 -0.98 2.43 9.72
C LEU A 94 -1.53 1.56 10.87
N GLY A 95 -1.29 1.97 12.12
CA GLY A 95 -1.66 1.20 13.30
C GLY A 95 -0.71 0.03 13.56
N ARG A 96 -1.17 -0.91 14.38
CA ARG A 96 -0.38 -2.10 14.74
C ARG A 96 -0.31 -3.07 13.56
N PRO A 97 0.88 -3.57 13.18
CA PRO A 97 0.98 -4.62 12.18
C PRO A 97 0.41 -5.94 12.72
N LEU A 98 0.04 -6.84 11.80
CA LEU A 98 -0.39 -8.18 12.18
C LEU A 98 0.75 -8.95 12.84
N ARG A 99 1.97 -8.75 12.35
CA ARG A 99 3.16 -9.40 12.88
C ARG A 99 4.39 -8.54 12.62
N THR A 100 5.34 -8.59 13.55
CA THR A 100 6.67 -7.98 13.39
C THR A 100 7.70 -9.09 13.46
N ARG A 101 8.57 -9.18 12.45
CA ARG A 101 9.64 -10.18 12.41
C ARG A 101 11.01 -9.51 12.30
N LYS A 102 11.99 -10.03 13.04
CA LYS A 102 13.38 -9.69 12.78
C LYS A 102 13.82 -10.34 11.48
N THR A 103 14.62 -9.64 10.71
CA THR A 103 15.19 -10.17 9.47
C THR A 103 16.70 -10.05 9.52
N ASP A 104 17.38 -10.92 8.77
CA ASP A 104 18.84 -10.93 8.70
C ASP A 104 19.35 -9.97 7.63
N GLY A 105 18.86 -8.73 7.68
CA GLY A 105 19.27 -7.71 6.74
C GLY A 105 20.70 -7.26 6.92
N CYS A 106 21.32 -6.80 5.84
CA CYS A 106 22.70 -6.31 5.81
C CYS A 106 22.78 -4.78 5.77
N TYR A 107 21.76 -4.10 6.24
CA TYR A 107 21.69 -2.64 6.22
C TYR A 107 22.30 -2.04 7.49
N GLY A 108 23.62 -1.83 7.46
CA GLY A 108 24.31 -1.18 8.57
C GLY A 108 24.50 -2.08 9.80
N ASP A 109 24.62 -1.48 10.97
CA ASP A 109 24.97 -2.12 12.23
C ASP A 109 23.80 -2.31 13.21
N GLY A 110 22.60 -1.93 12.80
CA GLY A 110 21.39 -2.09 13.60
C GLY A 110 20.64 -3.37 13.25
N GLN A 111 19.34 -3.35 13.52
CA GLN A 111 18.46 -4.48 13.31
C GLN A 111 17.35 -4.13 12.32
N GLU A 112 17.12 -5.00 11.34
CA GLU A 112 15.97 -4.90 10.45
C GLU A 112 14.77 -5.65 11.01
N TYR A 113 13.60 -5.09 10.77
CA TYR A 113 12.32 -5.71 11.08
C TYR A 113 11.39 -5.62 9.88
N LEU A 114 10.60 -6.65 9.69
CA LEU A 114 9.53 -6.68 8.70
C LEU A 114 8.20 -6.51 9.42
N LEU A 115 7.49 -5.44 9.11
CA LEU A 115 6.15 -5.19 9.65
C LEU A 115 5.13 -5.71 8.64
N GLU A 116 4.38 -6.75 9.03
CA GLU A 116 3.40 -7.37 8.16
C GLU A 116 2.01 -6.80 8.41
N TYR A 117 1.44 -6.20 7.38
CA TYR A 117 0.05 -5.75 7.35
C TYR A 117 -0.75 -6.65 6.41
N THR A 118 -2.05 -6.51 6.43
CA THR A 118 -2.93 -7.42 5.67
C THR A 118 -2.60 -7.48 4.18
N ARG A 119 -2.20 -6.35 3.57
CA ARG A 119 -2.05 -6.25 2.11
C ARG A 119 -0.72 -5.69 1.65
N PHE A 120 0.20 -5.47 2.57
CA PHE A 120 1.53 -4.96 2.26
C PHE A 120 2.46 -5.18 3.44
N TRP A 121 3.75 -5.04 3.19
CA TRP A 121 4.78 -5.12 4.21
C TRP A 121 5.53 -3.80 4.27
N VAL A 122 5.99 -3.45 5.45
CA VAL A 122 6.87 -2.29 5.66
C VAL A 122 8.14 -2.77 6.29
N ASN A 123 9.27 -2.49 5.64
CA ASN A 123 10.57 -2.76 6.23
C ASN A 123 10.94 -1.58 7.13
N THR A 124 11.55 -1.88 8.25
CA THR A 124 12.07 -0.86 9.15
C THR A 124 13.44 -1.28 9.67
N TYR A 125 14.31 -0.32 9.79
CA TYR A 125 15.65 -0.50 10.32
C TYR A 125 15.81 0.36 11.57
N LYS A 126 16.30 -0.25 12.65
CA LYS A 126 16.60 0.44 13.89
C LYS A 126 18.10 0.43 14.11
N ASP A 127 18.74 1.61 14.07
CA ASP A 127 20.18 1.72 14.30
C ASP A 127 20.53 1.60 15.80
N LYS A 128 21.83 1.59 16.11
CA LYS A 128 22.29 1.46 17.48
C LYS A 128 21.85 2.60 18.39
N LYS A 129 21.55 3.75 17.82
CA LYS A 129 21.06 4.92 18.58
C LYS A 129 19.54 4.92 18.72
N GLY A 130 18.85 3.89 18.22
CA GLY A 130 17.40 3.77 18.30
C GLY A 130 16.64 4.51 17.22
N ARG A 131 17.30 5.10 16.22
CA ARG A 131 16.64 5.77 15.10
C ARG A 131 16.09 4.75 14.14
N LYS A 132 14.88 4.97 13.65
CA LYS A 132 14.19 4.05 12.75
C LYS A 132 14.05 4.66 11.36
N SER A 133 14.23 3.81 10.35
CA SER A 133 13.98 4.14 8.95
C SER A 133 12.95 3.18 8.39
N TYR A 134 12.10 3.64 7.47
CA TYR A 134 11.01 2.83 6.91
C TYR A 134 11.08 2.83 5.39
N TRP A 135 10.77 1.68 4.79
CA TRP A 135 10.56 1.55 3.34
C TRP A 135 9.62 0.38 3.03
N THR A 136 9.05 0.36 1.83
CA THR A 136 8.21 -0.73 1.36
C THR A 136 8.82 -1.44 0.16
#